data_07c85726712f37f518b3a541744d1292
#
_entry.id   07c85726712f37f518b3a541744d1292
#
_cell.length_a   1.000
_cell.length_b   1.000
_cell.length_c   1.000
_cell.angle_alpha   90.00
_cell.angle_beta   90.00
_cell.angle_gamma   90.00
#
_symmetry.space_group_name_H-M   'P 1'
#
loop_
_entity.id
_entity.type
_entity.pdbx_description
1 polymer ?
#
loop_
_entity_poly.entity_id
_entity_poly.type
_entity_poly.pdbx_seq_one_letter_code
_entity_poly.pdbx_strand_id
1 'polypeptide(L)'
;MTHAANTLSLVADIGGTNTRVALARGADLLPDTIRRYRNADCPDLETAIRRFIQDQGGVDCAAACVAVAGPVRDGRATMTNLDWTIDTDTLARATGAQRV
;
A
#
# COMPACT_ATOMS: atom_id res chain seq x y z
N MET A 1 -24.22 -9.93 -6.59
CA MET A 1 -23.39 -10.14 -6.95
C MET A 1 -22.26 -10.08 -6.27
N THR A 2 -21.67 -10.73 -6.07
CA THR A 2 -20.60 -10.61 -5.51
C THR A 2 -19.53 -10.53 -6.28
N HIS A 3 -18.67 -9.86 -6.12
CA HIS A 3 -17.60 -9.70 -6.98
C HIS A 3 -16.29 -9.77 -6.27
N ALA A 4 -16.24 -10.56 -5.23
CA ALA A 4 -15.01 -10.70 -4.44
C ALA A 4 -13.84 -11.14 -5.30
N ALA A 5 -14.10 -11.99 -6.28
CA ALA A 5 -13.03 -12.48 -7.16
C ALA A 5 -12.47 -11.40 -8.07
N ASN A 6 -13.23 -10.31 -8.30
CA ASN A 6 -12.77 -9.21 -9.13
C ASN A 6 -12.37 -8.00 -8.31
N THR A 7 -12.46 -8.10 -6.99
CA THR A 7 -12.11 -7.00 -6.11
C THR A 7 -10.60 -6.92 -5.97
N LEU A 8 -10.06 -5.75 -6.20
CA LEU A 8 -8.63 -5.54 -6.05
C LEU A 8 -8.29 -5.06 -4.65
N SER A 9 -7.20 -5.56 -4.14
CA SER A 9 -6.61 -5.10 -2.89
C SER A 9 -5.20 -4.63 -3.16
N LEU A 10 -4.79 -3.57 -2.49
CA LEU A 10 -3.42 -3.12 -2.54
C LEU A 10 -2.67 -3.74 -1.39
N VAL A 11 -1.52 -4.32 -1.67
CA VAL A 11 -0.64 -4.87 -0.64
C VAL A 11 0.72 -4.20 -0.74
N ALA A 12 1.31 -3.90 0.38
CA ALA A 12 2.61 -3.24 0.42
C ALA A 12 3.46 -3.80 1.55
N ASP A 13 4.77 -3.78 1.34
CA ASP A 13 5.76 -4.23 2.30
C ASP A 13 6.81 -3.15 2.40
N ILE A 14 6.92 -2.51 3.56
CA ILE A 14 7.82 -1.38 3.75
C ILE A 14 9.04 -1.84 4.51
N GLY A 15 10.16 -1.89 3.80
CA GLY A 15 11.46 -2.15 4.42
C GLY A 15 12.19 -0.86 4.75
N GLY A 16 13.40 -0.98 5.22
CA GLY A 16 14.21 0.19 5.60
C GLY A 16 14.65 1.03 4.42
N THR A 17 14.79 0.44 3.24
CA THR A 17 15.31 1.12 2.05
C THR A 17 14.31 1.17 0.93
N ASN A 18 13.52 0.12 0.75
CA ASN A 18 12.59 -0.01 -0.35
C ASN A 18 11.20 -0.35 0.13
N THR A 19 10.21 0.10 -0.62
CA THR A 19 8.81 -0.27 -0.42
C THR A 19 8.37 -1.03 -1.66
N ARG A 20 7.80 -2.22 -1.48
CA ARG A 20 7.22 -2.99 -2.56
C ARG A 20 5.72 -2.90 -2.48
N VAL A 21 5.08 -2.65 -3.61
CA VAL A 21 3.63 -2.49 -3.69
C VAL A 21 3.12 -3.37 -4.81
N ALA A 22 2.00 -3.99 -4.61
CA ALA A 22 1.39 -4.86 -5.61
C ALA A 22 -0.12 -4.86 -5.48
N LEU A 23 -0.78 -5.44 -6.46
CA LEU A 23 -2.22 -5.68 -6.41
C LEU A 23 -2.48 -7.16 -6.21
N ALA A 24 -3.56 -7.46 -5.52
CA ALA A 24 -4.08 -8.82 -5.39
C ALA A 24 -5.55 -8.82 -5.80
N ARG A 25 -5.98 -9.93 -6.40
CA ARG A 25 -7.39 -10.11 -6.74
C ARG A 25 -7.90 -11.28 -5.93
N GLY A 26 -8.79 -11.01 -4.97
CA GLY A 26 -9.19 -12.01 -4.01
C GLY A 26 -7.96 -12.45 -3.20
N ALA A 27 -7.67 -13.73 -3.19
CA ALA A 27 -6.51 -14.27 -2.48
C ALA A 27 -5.27 -14.38 -3.36
N ASP A 28 -5.35 -13.96 -4.63
CA ASP A 28 -4.27 -14.17 -5.59
C ASP A 28 -3.47 -12.90 -5.81
N LEU A 29 -2.19 -12.94 -5.50
CA LEU A 29 -1.28 -11.86 -5.82
C LEU A 29 -1.11 -11.79 -7.32
N LEU A 30 -1.12 -10.58 -7.87
CA LEU A 30 -0.90 -10.36 -9.30
C LEU A 30 0.58 -9.99 -9.52
N PRO A 31 1.44 -10.96 -9.89
CA PRO A 31 2.89 -10.71 -9.90
C PRO A 31 3.32 -9.61 -10.87
N ASP A 32 2.57 -9.45 -11.97
CA ASP A 32 2.91 -8.45 -12.96
C ASP A 32 2.71 -7.01 -12.47
N THR A 33 2.03 -6.83 -11.33
CA THR A 33 1.78 -5.52 -10.77
C THR A 33 2.82 -5.11 -9.75
N ILE A 34 3.72 -6.01 -9.34
CA ILE A 34 4.70 -5.71 -8.30
C ILE A 34 5.64 -4.59 -8.74
N ARG A 35 5.76 -3.55 -7.91
CA ARG A 35 6.67 -2.44 -8.16
C ARG A 35 7.45 -2.14 -6.88
N ARG A 36 8.68 -1.71 -7.07
CA ARG A 36 9.55 -1.35 -5.97
C ARG A 36 9.87 0.14 -6.05
N TYR A 37 9.73 0.82 -4.94
CA TYR A 37 10.07 2.23 -4.86
C TYR A 37 11.14 2.41 -3.78
N ARG A 38 12.14 3.24 -4.07
CA ARG A 38 13.13 3.57 -3.06
C ARG A 38 12.53 4.58 -2.10
N ASN A 39 12.63 4.29 -0.81
CA ASN A 39 12.06 5.17 0.20
C ASN A 39 12.64 6.58 0.12
N ALA A 40 13.91 6.70 -0.26
CA ALA A 40 14.56 8.00 -0.38
C ALA A 40 13.97 8.87 -1.48
N ASP A 41 13.29 8.27 -2.45
CA ASP A 41 12.68 8.98 -3.57
C ASP A 41 11.25 9.41 -3.29
N CYS A 42 10.70 9.07 -2.12
CA CYS A 42 9.33 9.39 -1.76
C CYS A 42 9.31 10.10 -0.42
N PRO A 43 8.60 11.25 -0.32
CA PRO A 43 8.54 11.98 0.95
C PRO A 43 7.71 11.24 2.00
N ASP A 44 6.76 10.41 1.57
CA ASP A 44 5.91 9.66 2.47
C ASP A 44 5.32 8.44 1.74
N LEU A 45 4.64 7.59 2.50
CA LEU A 45 4.02 6.41 1.93
C LEU A 45 2.85 6.77 1.00
N GLU A 46 2.10 7.80 1.33
CA GLU A 46 0.98 8.23 0.51
C GLU A 46 1.44 8.53 -0.91
N THR A 47 2.57 9.22 -1.06
CA THR A 47 3.12 9.54 -2.37
C THR A 47 3.52 8.27 -3.13
N ALA A 48 4.13 7.32 -2.44
CA ALA A 48 4.54 6.05 -3.07
C ALA A 48 3.31 5.28 -3.58
N ILE A 49 2.26 5.21 -2.76
CA ILE A 49 1.03 4.49 -3.12
C ILE A 49 0.31 5.19 -4.28
N ARG A 50 0.21 6.52 -4.24
CA ARG A 50 -0.44 7.25 -5.33
C ARG A 50 0.31 7.08 -6.64
N ARG A 51 1.65 7.06 -6.58
CA ARG A 51 2.48 6.82 -7.75
C ARG A 51 2.24 5.42 -8.31
N PHE A 52 2.13 4.43 -7.41
CA PHE A 52 1.84 3.06 -7.80
C PHE A 52 0.47 2.96 -8.50
N ILE A 53 -0.56 3.57 -7.93
CA ILE A 53 -1.90 3.54 -8.50
C ILE A 53 -1.91 4.18 -9.89
N GLN A 54 -1.17 5.27 -10.05
CA GLN A 54 -1.02 5.89 -11.36
C GLN A 54 -0.33 4.97 -12.35
N ASP A 55 0.72 4.28 -11.91
CA ASP A 55 1.45 3.33 -12.76
C ASP A 55 0.57 2.17 -13.20
N GLN A 56 -0.47 1.84 -12.43
CA GLN A 56 -1.41 0.78 -12.75
C GLN A 56 -2.63 1.27 -13.53
N GLY A 57 -2.63 2.53 -13.96
CA GLY A 57 -3.71 3.07 -14.76
C GLY A 57 -4.89 3.62 -13.96
N GLY A 58 -4.70 3.91 -12.70
CA GLY A 58 -5.75 4.51 -11.88
C GLY A 58 -6.76 3.49 -11.36
N VAL A 59 -6.29 2.39 -10.77
CA VAL A 59 -7.18 1.34 -10.27
C VAL A 59 -7.83 1.72 -8.95
N ASP A 60 -9.02 1.17 -8.72
CA ASP A 60 -9.71 1.30 -7.43
C ASP A 60 -9.47 0.05 -6.60
N CYS A 61 -9.13 0.23 -5.35
CA CYS A 61 -8.89 -0.88 -4.42
C CYS A 61 -9.96 -0.88 -3.33
N ALA A 62 -10.52 -2.04 -3.05
CA ALA A 62 -11.52 -2.20 -1.99
C ALA A 62 -10.85 -2.32 -0.61
N ALA A 63 -9.60 -2.78 -0.58
CA ALA A 63 -8.87 -2.97 0.65
C ALA A 63 -7.40 -2.65 0.45
N ALA A 64 -6.73 -2.32 1.53
CA ALA A 64 -5.30 -2.11 1.54
C ALA A 64 -4.70 -2.78 2.77
N CYS A 65 -3.59 -3.48 2.57
CA CYS A 65 -2.88 -4.16 3.64
C CYS A 65 -1.40 -3.82 3.54
N VAL A 66 -0.85 -3.28 4.59
CA VAL A 66 0.53 -2.82 4.60
C VAL A 66 1.29 -3.49 5.74
N ALA A 67 2.40 -4.14 5.41
CA ALA A 67 3.32 -4.68 6.39
C ALA A 67 4.48 -3.70 6.58
N VAL A 68 4.87 -3.47 7.80
CA VAL A 68 5.96 -2.55 8.12
C VAL A 68 7.00 -3.25 8.97
N ALA A 69 8.26 -2.84 8.83
CA ALA A 69 9.36 -3.34 9.64
C ALA A 69 9.44 -2.48 10.91
N GLY A 70 8.45 -2.59 11.77
CA GLY A 70 8.39 -1.82 13.00
C GLY A 70 7.08 -2.05 13.73
N PRO A 71 6.94 -1.51 14.94
CA PRO A 71 5.73 -1.72 15.70
C PRO A 71 4.55 -0.96 15.11
N VAL A 72 3.38 -1.60 15.15
CA VAL A 72 2.12 -0.97 14.76
C VAL A 72 1.26 -0.91 16.01
N ARG A 73 0.71 0.26 16.30
CA ARG A 73 -0.12 0.44 17.48
C ARG A 73 -1.28 1.36 17.13
N ASP A 74 -2.48 0.92 17.43
CA ASP A 74 -3.72 1.69 17.17
C ASP A 74 -3.83 2.14 15.72
N GLY A 75 -3.45 1.27 14.78
CA GLY A 75 -3.54 1.58 13.35
C GLY A 75 -2.49 2.56 12.85
N ARG A 76 -1.42 2.78 13.63
CA ARG A 76 -0.37 3.72 13.26
C ARG A 76 1.00 3.06 13.42
N ALA A 77 1.86 3.25 12.45
CA ALA A 77 3.25 2.79 12.49
C ALA A 77 4.19 3.95 12.24
N THR A 78 5.31 3.96 12.94
CA THR A 78 6.36 4.95 12.73
C THR A 78 7.64 4.20 12.44
N MET A 79 8.29 4.54 11.33
CA MET A 79 9.53 3.90 10.92
C MET A 79 10.70 4.59 11.59
N THR A 80 11.63 3.82 12.14
CA THR A 80 12.78 4.40 12.84
C THR A 80 13.81 4.99 11.89
N ASN A 81 13.89 4.46 10.65
CA ASN A 81 14.89 4.91 9.69
C ASN A 81 14.32 5.90 8.67
N LEU A 82 13.06 6.26 8.80
CA LEU A 82 12.39 7.17 7.89
C LEU A 82 11.49 8.07 8.71
N ASP A 83 11.28 9.28 8.25
CA ASP A 83 10.35 10.19 8.90
C ASP A 83 8.91 9.91 8.48
N TRP A 84 8.62 8.67 8.18
CA TRP A 84 7.29 8.28 7.76
C TRP A 84 6.46 7.86 8.96
N THR A 85 5.27 8.43 9.06
CA THR A 85 4.23 7.94 9.96
C THR A 85 3.13 7.38 9.07
N ILE A 86 2.75 6.14 9.32
CA ILE A 86 1.80 5.44 8.49
C ILE A 86 0.58 5.15 9.34
N ASP A 87 -0.60 5.59 8.88
CA ASP A 87 -1.84 5.31 9.60
C ASP A 87 -2.93 4.90 8.61
N THR A 88 -4.02 4.36 9.17
CA THR A 88 -5.11 3.83 8.36
C THR A 88 -5.83 4.91 7.57
N ASP A 89 -5.94 6.12 8.12
CA ASP A 89 -6.61 7.22 7.43
C ASP A 89 -5.85 7.64 6.18
N THR A 90 -4.52 7.70 6.26
CA THR A 90 -3.67 8.03 5.13
C THR A 90 -3.79 6.97 4.05
N LEU A 91 -3.80 5.70 4.45
CA LEU A 91 -3.92 4.59 3.50
C LEU A 91 -5.28 4.61 2.82
N ALA A 92 -6.34 4.88 3.55
CA ALA A 92 -7.67 4.97 2.98
C ALA A 92 -7.78 6.10 1.96
N ARG A 93 -7.18 7.26 2.26
CA ARG A 93 -7.20 8.38 1.31
C ARG A 93 -6.40 8.09 0.06
N ALA A 94 -5.24 7.47 0.22
CA ALA A 94 -4.36 7.21 -0.92
C ALA A 94 -4.94 6.16 -1.87
N THR A 95 -5.66 5.17 -1.34
CA THR A 95 -6.14 4.04 -2.12
C THR A 95 -7.62 4.12 -2.44
N GLY A 96 -8.38 4.91 -1.71
CA GLY A 96 -9.84 4.89 -1.79
C GLY A 96 -10.45 3.65 -1.13
N ALA A 97 -9.64 2.84 -0.45
CA ALA A 97 -10.10 1.60 0.12
C ALA A 97 -10.98 1.82 1.35
N GLN A 98 -11.97 0.98 1.51
CA GLN A 98 -12.85 1.02 2.67
C GLN A 98 -12.30 0.19 3.82
N ARG A 99 -11.41 -0.74 3.54
CA ARG A 99 -10.81 -1.62 4.54
C ARG A 99 -9.30 -1.50 4.45
N VAL A 100 -8.69 -1.23 5.57
CA VAL A 100 -7.25 -0.99 5.63
C VAL A 100 -6.62 -1.74 6.80
#